data_3d33aa27fbf4638b8eda258c219655c1
#
_entry.id   3d33aa27fbf4638b8eda258c219655c1
#
_cell.length_a   1.000
_cell.length_b   1.000
_cell.length_c   1.000
_cell.angle_alpha   90.00
_cell.angle_beta   90.00
_cell.angle_gamma   90.00
#
_symmetry.space_group_name_H-M   'P 1'
#
loop_
_entity.id
_entity.type
_entity.pdbx_description
1 polymer ?
#
loop_
_entity_poly.entity_id
_entity_poly.type
_entity_poly.pdbx_seq_one_letter_code
_entity_poly.pdbx_strand_id
1 'polypeptide(L)'
;MGKKGRKNGCPVNIRNWVVSILDVATQQFVRIYGLTSLTRTIEGETEDGSADTDIWAEPYITKRSSSCDLEGDKKVVESTGEVDPGQEMLNEYAEMSGCDSDCTLKFVDPYGHGWIADYVVTSAEKSSDDSDNSVTWSLEQVGEAEPIQYVQVKAIAAKSGGTAASTLAMKVGDSPKLIDVEFTPENASNQRFRVTNNRRSVVQVSDITESGFTLTAVGEGTANIVITSVNGAKTASIAVTVTAAS
;
A
#
# COMPACT_ATOMS: atom_id res chain seq x y z
N MET A 1 30.24 -16.61 -20.21
CA MET A 1 28.86 -16.33 -20.61
C MET A 1 28.21 -15.47 -19.55
N GLY A 2 28.18 -14.16 -19.76
CA GLY A 2 27.60 -13.21 -18.78
C GLY A 2 26.07 -13.28 -18.82
N LYS A 3 25.43 -13.52 -17.68
CA LYS A 3 23.99 -13.38 -17.54
C LYS A 3 23.59 -11.94 -17.84
N LYS A 4 22.96 -11.71 -18.98
CA LYS A 4 22.27 -10.45 -19.25
C LYS A 4 21.20 -10.26 -18.16
N GLY A 5 21.42 -9.31 -17.25
CA GLY A 5 20.43 -8.92 -16.27
C GLY A 5 19.13 -8.52 -16.96
N ARG A 6 18.00 -8.98 -16.44
CA ARG A 6 16.67 -8.57 -16.91
C ARG A 6 16.56 -7.05 -16.76
N LYS A 7 16.49 -6.34 -17.88
CA LYS A 7 16.24 -4.88 -17.92
C LYS A 7 14.78 -4.51 -17.66
N ASN A 8 13.90 -5.50 -17.59
CA ASN A 8 12.47 -5.28 -17.34
C ASN A 8 12.19 -5.53 -15.86
N GLY A 9 11.62 -4.55 -15.18
CA GLY A 9 11.19 -4.69 -13.79
C GLY A 9 10.23 -5.87 -13.59
N CYS A 10 10.07 -6.30 -12.34
CA CYS A 10 9.06 -7.31 -12.02
C CYS A 10 7.66 -6.72 -12.22
N PRO A 11 6.69 -7.50 -12.74
CA PRO A 11 5.31 -7.03 -12.81
C PRO A 11 4.78 -6.71 -11.42
N VAL A 12 4.04 -5.60 -11.32
CA VAL A 12 3.41 -5.17 -10.08
C VAL A 12 2.11 -5.95 -9.91
N ASN A 13 1.99 -6.69 -8.81
CA ASN A 13 0.77 -7.42 -8.51
C ASN A 13 -0.19 -6.51 -7.76
N ILE A 14 -1.48 -6.57 -8.10
CA ILE A 14 -2.57 -5.83 -7.44
C ILE A 14 -2.59 -6.01 -5.91
N ARG A 15 -2.25 -7.19 -5.42
CA ARG A 15 -2.18 -7.50 -3.97
C ARG A 15 -1.24 -6.58 -3.19
N ASN A 16 -0.36 -5.88 -3.88
CA ASN A 16 0.57 -4.93 -3.28
C ASN A 16 0.11 -3.48 -3.42
N TRP A 17 -0.98 -3.22 -4.14
CA TRP A 17 -1.59 -1.90 -4.18
C TRP A 17 -2.30 -1.59 -2.87
N VAL A 18 -2.35 -0.32 -2.53
CA VAL A 18 -3.15 0.19 -1.43
C VAL A 18 -4.24 1.06 -2.04
N VAL A 19 -5.47 0.61 -1.90
CA VAL A 19 -6.66 1.39 -2.25
C VAL A 19 -7.30 1.82 -0.95
N SER A 20 -7.65 3.08 -0.85
CA SER A 20 -8.25 3.65 0.37
C SER A 20 -9.35 4.63 0.00
N ILE A 21 -10.39 4.70 0.80
CA ILE A 21 -11.51 5.61 0.69
C ILE A 21 -11.40 6.67 1.79
N LEU A 22 -11.72 7.92 1.47
CA LEU A 22 -11.72 9.00 2.45
C LEU A 22 -12.98 8.90 3.33
N ASP A 23 -12.78 8.74 4.61
CA ASP A 23 -13.83 8.94 5.60
C ASP A 23 -14.02 10.46 5.83
N VAL A 24 -15.16 10.97 5.39
CA VAL A 24 -15.48 12.40 5.48
C VAL A 24 -15.61 12.87 6.93
N ALA A 25 -16.03 12.01 7.84
CA ALA A 25 -16.22 12.35 9.25
C ALA A 25 -14.88 12.53 9.98
N THR A 26 -13.92 11.65 9.72
CA THR A 26 -12.60 11.67 10.36
C THR A 26 -11.52 12.38 9.53
N GLN A 27 -11.80 12.66 8.26
CA GLN A 27 -10.84 13.20 7.28
C GLN A 27 -9.59 12.30 7.11
N GLN A 28 -9.78 10.98 7.28
CA GLN A 28 -8.71 10.00 7.14
C GLN A 28 -9.02 8.99 6.04
N PHE A 29 -7.98 8.52 5.37
CA PHE A 29 -8.12 7.46 4.39
C PHE A 29 -8.19 6.09 5.06
N VAL A 30 -9.33 5.41 4.91
CA VAL A 30 -9.57 4.04 5.36
C VAL A 30 -9.17 3.07 4.25
N ARG A 31 -8.29 2.12 4.54
CA ARG A 31 -7.85 1.14 3.56
C ARG A 31 -8.96 0.12 3.26
N ILE A 32 -9.10 -0.23 1.98
CA ILE A 32 -9.99 -1.29 1.51
C ILE A 32 -9.16 -2.58 1.41
N TYR A 33 -9.53 -3.59 2.19
CA TYR A 33 -8.85 -4.89 2.17
C TYR A 33 -9.60 -5.89 1.27
N GLY A 34 -8.91 -6.95 0.89
CA GLY A 34 -9.50 -8.06 0.14
C GLY A 34 -9.52 -7.86 -1.37
N LEU A 35 -9.05 -6.74 -1.91
CA LEU A 35 -9.02 -6.52 -3.35
C LEU A 35 -8.12 -7.52 -4.07
N THR A 36 -8.64 -8.09 -5.14
CA THR A 36 -7.99 -9.06 -6.02
C THR A 36 -7.72 -8.52 -7.41
N SER A 37 -8.53 -7.53 -7.85
CA SER A 37 -8.39 -6.87 -9.15
C SER A 37 -8.62 -5.37 -9.03
N LEU A 38 -7.92 -4.60 -9.88
CA LEU A 38 -8.09 -3.18 -10.09
C LEU A 38 -7.89 -2.91 -11.58
N THR A 39 -8.91 -2.43 -12.25
CA THR A 39 -8.84 -2.02 -13.65
C THR A 39 -9.22 -0.55 -13.75
N ARG A 40 -8.34 0.27 -14.33
CA ARG A 40 -8.64 1.67 -14.66
C ARG A 40 -8.64 1.84 -16.16
N THR A 41 -9.72 2.38 -16.70
CA THR A 41 -9.87 2.72 -18.12
C THR A 41 -9.95 4.24 -18.25
N ILE A 42 -9.19 4.80 -19.18
CA ILE A 42 -9.25 6.24 -19.52
C ILE A 42 -9.58 6.31 -21.01
N GLU A 43 -10.65 7.00 -21.33
CA GLU A 43 -11.11 7.19 -22.70
C GLU A 43 -11.08 8.66 -23.07
N GLY A 44 -10.90 8.96 -24.35
CA GLY A 44 -10.91 10.32 -24.89
C GLY A 44 -11.86 10.39 -26.08
N GLU A 45 -12.78 11.33 -26.04
CA GLU A 45 -13.56 11.73 -27.22
C GLU A 45 -12.66 12.60 -28.11
N THR A 46 -12.60 12.28 -29.40
CA THR A 46 -11.77 12.99 -30.38
C THR A 46 -12.64 13.67 -31.41
N GLU A 47 -12.24 14.88 -31.80
CA GLU A 47 -12.78 15.58 -32.98
C GLU A 47 -11.64 15.84 -33.96
N ASP A 48 -12.00 15.97 -35.23
CA ASP A 48 -11.06 16.32 -36.29
C ASP A 48 -10.97 17.84 -36.42
N GLY A 49 -9.79 18.39 -36.24
CA GLY A 49 -9.48 19.80 -36.35
C GLY A 49 -8.91 20.22 -37.72
N SER A 50 -8.82 19.29 -38.68
CA SER A 50 -8.24 19.54 -39.98
C SER A 50 -9.04 20.55 -40.80
N ALA A 51 -8.34 21.38 -41.59
CA ALA A 51 -8.96 22.26 -42.56
C ALA A 51 -9.34 21.51 -43.83
N ASP A 52 -10.28 22.04 -44.60
CA ASP A 52 -10.76 21.45 -45.88
C ASP A 52 -9.65 21.15 -46.90
N THR A 53 -8.48 21.76 -46.72
CA THR A 53 -7.31 21.57 -47.61
C THR A 53 -6.33 20.52 -47.11
N ASP A 54 -6.53 19.96 -45.91
CA ASP A 54 -5.63 19.02 -45.29
C ASP A 54 -5.87 17.61 -45.83
N ILE A 55 -4.79 16.90 -46.17
CA ILE A 55 -4.85 15.53 -46.67
C ILE A 55 -4.92 14.54 -45.49
N TRP A 56 -4.47 14.96 -44.32
CA TRP A 56 -4.39 14.15 -43.11
C TRP A 56 -5.29 14.72 -42.02
N ALA A 57 -6.03 13.85 -41.33
CA ALA A 57 -6.80 14.22 -40.18
C ALA A 57 -5.89 14.68 -39.01
N GLU A 58 -6.27 15.74 -38.32
CA GLU A 58 -5.62 16.27 -37.12
C GLU A 58 -6.53 16.06 -35.88
N PRO A 59 -6.65 14.83 -35.36
CA PRO A 59 -7.53 14.58 -34.25
C PRO A 59 -7.00 15.22 -32.96
N TYR A 60 -7.91 15.85 -32.22
CA TYR A 60 -7.64 16.37 -30.86
C TYR A 60 -8.67 15.84 -29.86
N ILE A 61 -8.27 15.71 -28.60
CA ILE A 61 -9.14 15.21 -27.54
C ILE A 61 -9.97 16.37 -26.98
N THR A 62 -11.29 16.25 -27.08
CA THR A 62 -12.24 17.25 -26.57
C THR A 62 -12.67 16.98 -25.15
N LYS A 63 -12.76 15.69 -24.76
CA LYS A 63 -13.19 15.27 -23.42
C LYS A 63 -12.47 13.99 -23.02
N ARG A 64 -12.22 13.82 -21.74
CA ARG A 64 -11.75 12.58 -21.14
C ARG A 64 -12.75 12.07 -20.12
N SER A 65 -12.94 10.77 -20.11
CA SER A 65 -13.65 10.03 -19.05
C SER A 65 -12.72 8.96 -18.46
N SER A 66 -12.95 8.58 -17.24
CA SER A 66 -12.21 7.50 -16.61
C SER A 66 -13.15 6.67 -15.73
N SER A 67 -13.06 5.37 -15.87
CA SER A 67 -13.75 4.40 -15.02
C SER A 67 -12.74 3.54 -14.27
N CYS A 68 -13.18 2.96 -13.17
CA CYS A 68 -12.38 2.06 -12.36
C CYS A 68 -13.25 0.91 -11.86
N ASP A 69 -12.82 -0.34 -12.13
CA ASP A 69 -13.45 -1.53 -11.59
C ASP A 69 -12.56 -2.12 -10.50
N LEU A 70 -13.16 -2.35 -9.34
CA LEU A 70 -12.55 -2.99 -8.18
C LEU A 70 -13.23 -4.34 -7.95
N GLU A 71 -12.44 -5.40 -7.88
CA GLU A 71 -12.94 -6.73 -7.51
C GLU A 71 -12.21 -7.20 -6.26
N GLY A 72 -12.88 -7.95 -5.42
CA GLY A 72 -12.28 -8.48 -4.22
C GLY A 72 -13.10 -9.56 -3.54
N ASP A 73 -12.53 -10.13 -2.51
CA ASP A 73 -13.23 -11.04 -1.62
C ASP A 73 -13.84 -10.24 -0.47
N LYS A 74 -15.07 -10.57 -0.10
CA LYS A 74 -15.67 -10.03 1.12
C LYS A 74 -14.78 -10.34 2.31
N LYS A 75 -14.35 -9.31 3.02
CA LYS A 75 -13.56 -9.45 4.25
C LYS A 75 -14.43 -9.15 5.47
N VAL A 76 -14.28 -10.02 6.45
CA VAL A 76 -14.95 -9.90 7.75
C VAL A 76 -13.87 -9.95 8.82
N VAL A 77 -13.95 -9.06 9.79
CA VAL A 77 -13.06 -9.05 10.96
C VAL A 77 -13.44 -10.23 11.84
N GLU A 78 -12.59 -11.24 11.93
CA GLU A 78 -12.89 -12.50 12.63
C GLU A 78 -13.32 -12.30 14.10
N SER A 79 -12.78 -11.28 14.77
CA SER A 79 -13.05 -11.01 16.17
C SER A 79 -14.43 -10.39 16.44
N THR A 80 -14.99 -9.63 15.49
CA THR A 80 -16.24 -8.88 15.65
C THR A 80 -17.35 -9.36 14.73
N GLY A 81 -17.01 -10.04 13.63
CA GLY A 81 -17.93 -10.41 12.56
C GLY A 81 -18.34 -9.23 11.66
N GLU A 82 -17.71 -8.06 11.84
CA GLU A 82 -17.99 -6.87 11.04
C GLU A 82 -17.32 -6.95 9.69
N VAL A 83 -17.95 -6.40 8.67
CA VAL A 83 -17.36 -6.27 7.32
C VAL A 83 -16.20 -5.28 7.37
N ASP A 84 -15.22 -5.43 6.45
CA ASP A 84 -14.13 -4.47 6.32
C ASP A 84 -14.68 -3.04 6.14
N PRO A 85 -14.25 -2.07 6.98
CA PRO A 85 -14.81 -0.73 6.96
C PRO A 85 -14.71 -0.03 5.61
N GLY A 86 -13.62 -0.26 4.86
CA GLY A 86 -13.43 0.33 3.54
C GLY A 86 -14.39 -0.27 2.50
N GLN A 87 -14.67 -1.57 2.59
CA GLN A 87 -15.68 -2.21 1.73
C GLN A 87 -17.09 -1.73 2.08
N GLU A 88 -17.39 -1.56 3.38
CA GLU A 88 -18.70 -1.08 3.82
C GLU A 88 -18.98 0.34 3.33
N MET A 89 -18.00 1.25 3.43
CA MET A 89 -18.12 2.61 2.90
C MET A 89 -18.40 2.62 1.39
N LEU A 90 -17.73 1.77 0.58
CA LEU A 90 -18.04 1.65 -0.85
C LEU A 90 -19.47 1.17 -1.10
N ASN A 91 -19.97 0.25 -0.28
CA ASN A 91 -21.35 -0.22 -0.38
C ASN A 91 -22.35 0.88 -0.02
N GLU A 92 -22.08 1.67 1.01
CA GLU A 92 -22.91 2.82 1.39
C GLU A 92 -22.98 3.85 0.26
N TYR A 93 -21.86 4.19 -0.35
CA TYR A 93 -21.82 5.12 -1.51
C TYR A 93 -22.57 4.55 -2.73
N ALA A 94 -22.56 3.23 -2.93
CA ALA A 94 -23.33 2.60 -4.00
C ALA A 94 -24.87 2.72 -3.84
N GLU A 95 -25.34 2.91 -2.61
CA GLU A 95 -26.76 3.11 -2.29
C GLU A 95 -27.17 4.60 -2.31
N MET A 96 -26.19 5.52 -2.33
CA MET A 96 -26.45 6.96 -2.37
C MET A 96 -26.87 7.42 -3.77
N SER A 97 -27.59 8.51 -3.81
CA SER A 97 -28.00 9.19 -5.06
C SER A 97 -27.98 10.69 -4.91
N GLY A 98 -27.73 11.39 -6.00
CA GLY A 98 -27.71 12.86 -6.02
C GLY A 98 -26.30 13.45 -6.00
N CYS A 99 -26.19 14.73 -5.60
CA CYS A 99 -24.94 15.47 -5.67
C CYS A 99 -23.90 15.06 -4.61
N ASP A 100 -24.31 14.32 -3.59
CA ASP A 100 -23.45 13.90 -2.47
C ASP A 100 -23.08 12.41 -2.55
N SER A 101 -23.23 11.78 -3.74
CA SER A 101 -22.95 10.35 -3.95
C SER A 101 -21.52 10.06 -4.40
N ASP A 102 -20.65 11.05 -4.46
CA ASP A 102 -19.25 10.89 -4.80
C ASP A 102 -18.40 10.59 -3.57
N CYS A 103 -17.45 9.69 -3.75
CA CYS A 103 -16.45 9.32 -2.73
C CYS A 103 -15.04 9.60 -3.25
N THR A 104 -14.16 10.06 -2.38
CA THR A 104 -12.75 10.28 -2.72
C THR A 104 -11.96 8.99 -2.50
N LEU A 105 -11.34 8.49 -3.55
CA LEU A 105 -10.49 7.29 -3.52
C LEU A 105 -9.03 7.64 -3.76
N LYS A 106 -8.16 6.93 -3.05
CA LYS A 106 -6.70 7.02 -3.18
C LYS A 106 -6.14 5.68 -3.59
N PHE A 107 -5.42 5.66 -4.68
CA PHE A 107 -4.77 4.48 -5.25
C PHE A 107 -3.25 4.65 -5.20
N VAL A 108 -2.55 3.72 -4.57
CA VAL A 108 -1.10 3.76 -4.44
C VAL A 108 -0.50 2.41 -4.84
N ASP A 109 0.41 2.42 -5.79
CA ASP A 109 1.15 1.24 -6.19
C ASP A 109 2.22 0.85 -5.14
N PRO A 110 2.84 -0.33 -5.23
CA PRO A 110 3.87 -0.76 -4.28
C PRO A 110 5.13 0.12 -4.27
N TYR A 111 5.29 0.97 -5.24
CA TYR A 111 6.43 1.89 -5.36
C TYR A 111 6.09 3.29 -4.86
N GLY A 112 4.82 3.56 -4.56
CA GLY A 112 4.34 4.84 -4.04
C GLY A 112 3.86 5.83 -5.09
N HIS A 113 3.69 5.39 -6.34
CA HIS A 113 3.00 6.17 -7.36
C HIS A 113 1.50 5.91 -7.28
N GLY A 114 0.71 6.87 -7.72
CA GLY A 114 -0.72 6.69 -7.69
C GLY A 114 -1.49 7.96 -8.04
N TRP A 115 -2.75 7.96 -7.67
CA TRP A 115 -3.62 9.11 -7.86
C TRP A 115 -4.69 9.16 -6.77
N ILE A 116 -5.26 10.34 -6.58
CA ILE A 116 -6.46 10.61 -5.79
C ILE A 116 -7.48 11.19 -6.75
N ALA A 117 -8.72 10.71 -6.68
CA ALA A 117 -9.82 11.26 -7.45
C ALA A 117 -11.15 10.96 -6.79
N ASP A 118 -12.15 11.77 -7.13
CA ASP A 118 -13.52 11.53 -6.74
C ASP A 118 -14.19 10.58 -7.73
N TYR A 119 -15.04 9.70 -7.21
CA TYR A 119 -15.75 8.67 -7.96
C TYR A 119 -17.19 8.55 -7.49
N VAL A 120 -18.06 8.29 -8.45
CA VAL A 120 -19.42 7.80 -8.18
C VAL A 120 -19.39 6.28 -8.31
N VAL A 121 -19.92 5.55 -7.32
CA VAL A 121 -20.09 4.10 -7.38
C VAL A 121 -21.35 3.81 -8.20
N THR A 122 -21.16 3.32 -9.44
CA THR A 122 -22.27 3.09 -10.38
C THR A 122 -22.91 1.71 -10.22
N SER A 123 -22.15 0.74 -9.69
CA SER A 123 -22.69 -0.56 -9.29
C SER A 123 -21.87 -1.18 -8.17
N ALA A 124 -22.54 -1.99 -7.35
CA ALA A 124 -21.91 -2.87 -6.38
C ALA A 124 -22.58 -4.24 -6.46
N GLU A 125 -21.85 -5.24 -6.91
CA GLU A 125 -22.33 -6.61 -7.03
C GLU A 125 -21.71 -7.47 -5.92
N LYS A 126 -22.55 -8.25 -5.24
CA LYS A 126 -22.13 -9.18 -4.19
C LYS A 126 -22.57 -10.58 -4.57
N SER A 127 -21.60 -11.45 -4.81
CA SER A 127 -21.85 -12.88 -4.97
C SER A 127 -21.63 -13.58 -3.62
N SER A 128 -22.56 -14.43 -3.23
CA SER A 128 -22.45 -15.27 -2.03
C SER A 128 -23.04 -16.63 -2.32
N ASP A 129 -22.22 -17.56 -2.76
CA ASP A 129 -22.54 -18.97 -2.78
C ASP A 129 -21.47 -19.75 -1.99
N ASP A 130 -21.61 -21.06 -1.87
CA ASP A 130 -20.68 -21.93 -1.10
C ASP A 130 -19.24 -21.90 -1.65
N SER A 131 -19.01 -21.38 -2.85
CA SER A 131 -17.73 -21.37 -3.55
C SER A 131 -17.22 -19.98 -3.89
N ASP A 132 -18.09 -18.96 -3.92
CA ASP A 132 -17.77 -17.59 -4.33
C ASP A 132 -18.30 -16.57 -3.33
N ASN A 133 -17.41 -15.75 -2.82
CA ASN A 133 -17.71 -14.65 -1.90
C ASN A 133 -17.12 -13.34 -2.45
N SER A 134 -17.26 -13.15 -3.76
CA SER A 134 -16.72 -12.00 -4.46
C SER A 134 -17.58 -10.75 -4.33
N VAL A 135 -16.92 -9.61 -4.37
CA VAL A 135 -17.54 -8.29 -4.42
C VAL A 135 -16.91 -7.51 -5.57
N THR A 136 -17.74 -6.87 -6.37
CA THR A 136 -17.29 -6.03 -7.50
C THR A 136 -17.93 -4.66 -7.40
N TRP A 137 -17.13 -3.62 -7.56
CA TRP A 137 -17.60 -2.24 -7.64
C TRP A 137 -17.16 -1.63 -8.96
N SER A 138 -18.09 -1.05 -9.70
CA SER A 138 -17.79 -0.21 -10.85
C SER A 138 -17.94 1.27 -10.47
N LEU A 139 -16.96 2.05 -10.87
CA LEU A 139 -16.77 3.43 -10.45
C LEU A 139 -16.55 4.32 -11.68
N GLU A 140 -17.21 5.47 -11.72
CA GLU A 140 -16.94 6.50 -12.70
C GLU A 140 -16.26 7.70 -12.03
N GLN A 141 -15.16 8.17 -12.61
CA GLN A 141 -14.39 9.28 -12.07
C GLN A 141 -15.10 10.61 -12.29
N VAL A 142 -15.16 11.41 -11.24
CA VAL A 142 -15.66 12.79 -11.26
C VAL A 142 -14.48 13.75 -11.29
N GLY A 143 -14.42 14.57 -12.33
CA GLY A 143 -13.33 15.55 -12.46
C GLY A 143 -11.97 14.96 -12.82
N GLU A 144 -10.91 15.71 -12.56
CA GLU A 144 -9.53 15.34 -12.88
C GLU A 144 -8.89 14.63 -11.69
N ALA A 145 -8.12 13.57 -11.98
CA ALA A 145 -7.35 12.86 -10.95
C ALA A 145 -6.09 13.64 -10.57
N GLU A 146 -5.84 13.81 -9.28
CA GLU A 146 -4.60 14.37 -8.76
C GLU A 146 -3.51 13.29 -8.68
N PRO A 147 -2.39 13.44 -9.39
CA PRO A 147 -1.30 12.48 -9.29
C PRO A 147 -0.63 12.59 -7.92
N ILE A 148 -0.39 11.42 -7.28
CA ILE A 148 0.40 11.37 -6.06
C ILE A 148 1.86 11.60 -6.44
N GLN A 149 2.45 12.66 -5.90
CA GLN A 149 3.87 12.92 -6.07
C GLN A 149 4.69 11.84 -5.34
N TYR A 150 5.48 11.12 -6.14
CA TYR A 150 6.36 10.12 -5.60
C TYR A 150 7.51 10.74 -4.81
N VAL A 151 7.60 10.40 -3.53
CA VAL A 151 8.67 10.82 -2.64
C VAL A 151 9.54 9.61 -2.31
N GLN A 152 10.75 9.59 -2.84
CA GLN A 152 11.67 8.46 -2.67
C GLN A 152 12.24 8.40 -1.24
N VAL A 153 12.37 7.18 -0.71
CA VAL A 153 13.10 6.91 0.54
C VAL A 153 14.58 7.25 0.34
N LYS A 154 15.08 8.20 1.12
CA LYS A 154 16.49 8.61 1.12
C LYS A 154 17.31 7.88 2.18
N ALA A 155 16.69 7.60 3.34
CA ALA A 155 17.30 6.84 4.42
C ALA A 155 16.25 6.07 5.22
N ILE A 156 16.71 5.04 5.93
CA ILE A 156 15.93 4.27 6.92
C ILE A 156 16.73 4.20 8.20
N ALA A 157 16.07 4.32 9.34
CA ALA A 157 16.68 4.24 10.66
C ALA A 157 15.86 3.33 11.58
N ALA A 158 16.54 2.70 12.53
CA ALA A 158 15.91 1.93 13.59
C ALA A 158 16.04 2.68 14.92
N LYS A 159 14.97 2.70 15.70
CA LYS A 159 14.95 3.29 17.06
C LYS A 159 14.43 2.28 18.07
N SER A 160 14.91 2.37 19.30
CA SER A 160 14.39 1.64 20.45
C SER A 160 14.12 2.63 21.57
N GLY A 161 12.86 2.77 21.98
CA GLY A 161 12.43 3.76 22.95
C GLY A 161 12.77 5.21 22.53
N GLY A 162 12.60 5.52 21.23
CA GLY A 162 12.88 6.86 20.68
C GLY A 162 14.35 7.17 20.38
N THR A 163 15.30 6.30 20.77
CA THR A 163 16.73 6.50 20.54
C THR A 163 17.24 5.64 19.38
N ALA A 164 18.16 6.19 18.57
CA ALA A 164 18.76 5.46 17.47
C ALA A 164 19.40 4.14 17.94
N ALA A 165 19.02 3.03 17.30
CA ALA A 165 19.43 1.68 17.65
C ALA A 165 20.34 1.09 16.58
N SER A 166 21.61 1.44 16.59
CA SER A 166 22.65 0.73 15.77
C SER A 166 23.26 -0.46 16.51
N THR A 167 23.26 -0.42 17.83
CA THR A 167 23.69 -1.49 18.73
C THR A 167 22.64 -1.69 19.84
N LEU A 168 22.44 -2.92 20.27
CA LEU A 168 21.47 -3.26 21.30
C LEU A 168 22.03 -4.37 22.20
N ALA A 169 22.03 -4.13 23.50
CA ALA A 169 22.36 -5.14 24.49
C ALA A 169 21.09 -5.71 25.12
N MET A 170 20.99 -7.02 25.25
CA MET A 170 19.89 -7.77 25.86
C MET A 170 20.45 -8.90 26.72
N LYS A 171 19.61 -9.44 27.61
CA LYS A 171 19.90 -10.68 28.35
C LYS A 171 18.85 -11.73 27.99
N VAL A 172 19.23 -13.00 28.06
CA VAL A 172 18.26 -14.09 27.94
C VAL A 172 17.20 -13.96 29.04
N GLY A 173 15.92 -13.92 28.63
CA GLY A 173 14.80 -13.72 29.55
C GLY A 173 14.36 -12.25 29.74
N ASP A 174 15.07 -11.29 29.15
CA ASP A 174 14.59 -9.91 29.09
C ASP A 174 13.24 -9.80 28.39
N SER A 175 12.44 -8.82 28.77
CA SER A 175 11.21 -8.46 28.06
C SER A 175 11.51 -8.12 26.60
N PRO A 176 10.64 -8.51 25.66
CA PRO A 176 10.80 -8.16 24.26
C PRO A 176 10.97 -6.66 24.06
N LYS A 177 11.85 -6.26 23.15
CA LYS A 177 12.12 -4.86 22.81
C LYS A 177 11.46 -4.48 21.50
N LEU A 178 10.63 -3.45 21.52
CA LEU A 178 10.06 -2.83 20.33
C LEU A 178 11.13 -2.01 19.62
N ILE A 179 11.19 -2.19 18.31
CA ILE A 179 12.05 -1.43 17.40
C ILE A 179 11.14 -0.68 16.43
N ASP A 180 11.20 0.62 16.49
CA ASP A 180 10.52 1.51 15.55
C ASP A 180 11.40 1.71 14.32
N VAL A 181 10.77 1.76 13.15
CA VAL A 181 11.45 1.96 11.87
C VAL A 181 11.03 3.30 11.30
N GLU A 182 11.99 4.19 11.11
CA GLU A 182 11.74 5.52 10.55
C GLU A 182 12.30 5.66 9.15
N PHE A 183 11.56 6.39 8.33
CA PHE A 183 11.94 6.71 6.96
C PHE A 183 12.27 8.19 6.83
N THR A 184 13.26 8.48 6.00
CA THR A 184 13.59 9.86 5.64
C THR A 184 13.40 10.02 4.13
N PRO A 185 12.60 11.00 3.68
CA PRO A 185 11.74 11.87 4.49
C PRO A 185 10.54 11.10 5.09
N GLU A 186 9.92 11.62 6.13
CA GLU A 186 8.76 11.00 6.80
C GLU A 186 7.55 10.80 5.87
N ASN A 187 7.40 11.67 4.87
CA ASN A 187 6.36 11.57 3.86
C ASN A 187 6.77 10.71 2.64
N ALA A 188 7.77 9.84 2.79
CA ALA A 188 8.15 8.91 1.72
C ALA A 188 6.94 8.07 1.30
N SER A 189 6.72 7.99 -0.03
CA SER A 189 5.51 7.37 -0.61
C SER A 189 5.39 5.87 -0.34
N ASN A 190 6.50 5.19 -0.07
CA ASN A 190 6.51 3.78 0.29
C ASN A 190 7.40 3.54 1.50
N GLN A 191 6.77 3.36 2.65
CA GLN A 191 7.45 3.10 3.92
C GLN A 191 7.51 1.61 4.29
N ARG A 192 7.39 0.73 3.30
CA ARG A 192 7.50 -0.71 3.52
C ARG A 192 8.95 -1.12 3.71
N PHE A 193 9.17 -2.07 4.61
CA PHE A 193 10.49 -2.64 4.87
C PHE A 193 10.44 -4.15 5.03
N ARG A 194 11.60 -4.77 4.97
CA ARG A 194 11.83 -6.18 5.29
C ARG A 194 12.88 -6.27 6.38
N VAL A 195 12.71 -7.22 7.30
CA VAL A 195 13.67 -7.51 8.36
C VAL A 195 14.32 -8.86 8.08
N THR A 196 15.64 -8.90 8.11
CA THR A 196 16.43 -10.12 8.03
C THR A 196 17.29 -10.26 9.27
N ASN A 197 17.37 -11.50 9.79
CA ASN A 197 18.14 -11.85 10.95
C ASN A 197 19.12 -12.97 10.58
N ASN A 198 20.40 -12.78 10.85
CA ASN A 198 21.44 -13.75 10.52
C ASN A 198 21.57 -14.89 11.56
N ARG A 199 21.02 -14.72 12.78
CA ARG A 199 21.10 -15.71 13.88
C ARG A 199 19.81 -15.77 14.70
N ARG A 200 18.86 -16.59 14.26
CA ARG A 200 17.56 -16.77 14.94
C ARG A 200 17.69 -17.49 16.29
N SER A 201 18.77 -18.24 16.51
CA SER A 201 19.06 -18.89 17.80
C SER A 201 19.51 -17.92 18.90
N VAL A 202 19.91 -16.70 18.53
CA VAL A 202 20.33 -15.65 19.47
C VAL A 202 19.18 -14.66 19.70
N VAL A 203 18.55 -14.21 18.63
CA VAL A 203 17.43 -13.24 18.69
C VAL A 203 16.32 -13.69 17.75
N GLN A 204 15.08 -13.60 18.19
CA GLN A 204 13.90 -13.80 17.38
C GLN A 204 13.28 -12.46 17.01
N VAL A 205 12.81 -12.34 15.76
CA VAL A 205 12.02 -11.19 15.27
C VAL A 205 10.57 -11.63 15.19
N SER A 206 9.67 -10.88 15.79
CA SER A 206 8.21 -11.10 15.78
C SER A 206 7.46 -9.78 15.56
N ASP A 207 6.14 -9.87 15.45
CA ASP A 207 5.20 -8.74 15.42
C ASP A 207 5.63 -7.62 14.44
N ILE A 208 5.95 -8.02 13.20
CA ILE A 208 6.32 -7.05 12.16
C ILE A 208 5.05 -6.30 11.73
N THR A 209 5.04 -5.00 12.01
CA THR A 209 3.99 -4.04 11.66
C THR A 209 4.46 -3.10 10.54
N GLU A 210 3.65 -2.13 10.19
CA GLU A 210 4.04 -1.08 9.22
C GLU A 210 5.08 -0.09 9.79
N SER A 211 5.14 0.06 11.10
CA SER A 211 6.01 1.03 11.79
C SER A 211 7.18 0.39 12.56
N GLY A 212 7.21 -0.93 12.72
CA GLY A 212 8.25 -1.56 13.54
C GLY A 212 8.13 -3.06 13.67
N PHE A 213 8.89 -3.62 14.61
CA PHE A 213 8.92 -5.05 14.93
C PHE A 213 9.48 -5.28 16.34
N THR A 214 9.27 -6.48 16.86
CA THR A 214 9.72 -6.87 18.20
C THR A 214 10.94 -7.77 18.14
N LEU A 215 11.92 -7.54 19.03
CA LEU A 215 13.10 -8.39 19.24
C LEU A 215 13.01 -9.12 20.58
N THR A 216 13.16 -10.43 20.56
CA THR A 216 13.20 -11.28 21.75
C THR A 216 14.56 -11.99 21.85
N ALA A 217 15.26 -11.87 22.99
CA ALA A 217 16.49 -12.59 23.26
C ALA A 217 16.19 -14.07 23.55
N VAL A 218 16.81 -14.97 22.78
CA VAL A 218 16.56 -16.43 22.84
C VAL A 218 17.76 -17.17 23.41
N GLY A 219 18.97 -16.78 23.03
CA GLY A 219 20.20 -17.41 23.46
C GLY A 219 21.38 -16.46 23.44
N GLU A 220 22.47 -16.83 24.12
CA GLU A 220 23.69 -16.02 24.18
C GLU A 220 24.37 -15.89 22.82
N GLY A 221 25.00 -14.76 22.59
CA GLY A 221 25.79 -14.50 21.39
C GLY A 221 25.53 -13.13 20.76
N THR A 222 25.90 -13.02 19.50
CA THR A 222 25.69 -11.80 18.73
C THR A 222 24.85 -12.11 17.48
N ALA A 223 23.92 -11.22 17.16
CA ALA A 223 23.11 -11.28 15.93
C ALA A 223 23.13 -9.91 15.24
N ASN A 224 23.03 -9.93 13.91
CA ASN A 224 22.86 -8.74 13.12
C ASN A 224 21.48 -8.74 12.48
N ILE A 225 20.68 -7.73 12.79
CA ILE A 225 19.35 -7.50 12.24
C ILE A 225 19.49 -6.43 11.17
N VAL A 226 19.12 -6.77 9.93
CA VAL A 226 19.17 -5.84 8.81
C VAL A 226 17.74 -5.51 8.37
N ILE A 227 17.44 -4.23 8.36
CA ILE A 227 16.18 -3.66 7.89
C ILE A 227 16.44 -3.07 6.52
N THR A 228 15.64 -3.46 5.52
CA THR A 228 15.80 -3.00 4.14
C THR A 228 14.48 -2.40 3.65
N SER A 229 14.50 -1.16 3.18
CA SER A 229 13.33 -0.55 2.54
C SER A 229 13.00 -1.28 1.24
N VAL A 230 11.72 -1.53 0.98
CA VAL A 230 11.28 -2.16 -0.28
C VAL A 230 11.54 -1.24 -1.47
N ASN A 231 11.43 0.07 -1.24
CA ASN A 231 11.67 1.09 -2.23
C ASN A 231 12.99 1.83 -1.96
N GLY A 232 13.88 1.84 -2.94
CA GLY A 232 15.17 2.53 -2.87
C GLY A 232 16.29 1.72 -2.22
N ALA A 233 16.04 0.47 -1.82
CA ALA A 233 17.04 -0.46 -1.25
C ALA A 233 17.92 0.17 -0.15
N LYS A 234 17.35 1.06 0.67
CA LYS A 234 18.05 1.64 1.82
C LYS A 234 18.05 0.66 2.97
N THR A 235 19.13 0.61 3.70
CA THR A 235 19.32 -0.35 4.79
C THR A 235 19.71 0.34 6.10
N ALA A 236 19.21 -0.21 7.21
CA ALA A 236 19.71 0.04 8.57
C ALA A 236 20.06 -1.31 9.20
N SER A 237 21.03 -1.31 10.10
CA SER A 237 21.45 -2.54 10.80
C SER A 237 21.53 -2.30 12.30
N ILE A 238 21.15 -3.33 13.06
CA ILE A 238 21.25 -3.37 14.51
C ILE A 238 22.14 -4.54 14.90
N ALA A 239 23.28 -4.26 15.50
CA ALA A 239 24.11 -5.29 16.10
C ALA A 239 23.58 -5.59 17.52
N VAL A 240 23.01 -6.79 17.70
CA VAL A 240 22.45 -7.22 18.98
C VAL A 240 23.43 -8.14 19.68
N THR A 241 23.76 -7.83 20.93
CA THR A 241 24.55 -8.69 21.82
C THR A 241 23.67 -9.20 22.95
N VAL A 242 23.55 -10.52 23.07
CA VAL A 242 22.78 -11.18 24.11
C VAL A 242 23.73 -11.88 25.08
N THR A 243 23.58 -11.57 26.36
CA THR A 243 24.33 -12.22 27.46
C THR A 243 23.42 -13.19 28.22
N ALA A 244 24.04 -14.05 29.05
CA ALA A 244 23.32 -14.97 29.92
C ALA A 244 22.26 -14.27 30.79
N ALA A 245 21.25 -15.03 31.19
CA ALA A 245 20.36 -14.62 32.28
C ALA A 245 21.15 -14.40 33.56
N SER A 246 20.81 -13.35 34.30
CA SER A 246 21.45 -13.06 35.61
C SER A 246 20.93 -14.00 36.66
#